data_d5ea29b2d04714ebbc1624c727ced63d
#
_entry.id   d5ea29b2d04714ebbc1624c727ced63d
#
_cell.length_a   1.000
_cell.length_b   1.000
_cell.length_c   1.000
_cell.angle_alpha   90.00
_cell.angle_beta   90.00
_cell.angle_gamma   90.00
#
_symmetry.space_group_name_H-M   'P 1'
#
loop_
_entity.id
_entity.type
_entity.pdbx_description
1 polymer ?
#
loop_
_entity_poly.entity_id
_entity_poly.type
_entity_poly.pdbx_seq_one_letter_code
_entity_poly.pdbx_strand_id
1 'polypeptide(L)'
;MISIVICSRTIDISQSLKINIQETIGLNYEIIVINNSQNNYSIFSAYNLGVKQCNNEIICFMHDDVHFETLNWGNIVINQFQKENIGAVGVAGTPYYAKMPGAWWSGGMICQHISGQTDYAYAPIKNNALPIVVLDGLWFCIKKELFKTISFDEKNFSGFHFYDVDISLQIKNLGFEILSLYNITISHSSGKLDSVWLKNALILNKKWEKHLPLSVINITYKQEVKIEYLVLSEYLKAMHLNGIKWFKIIQFALVQILKNRLNRLRFETPFVFILYGLRQIMKIVGLKKLLRNFVI
;
A
#
# COMPACT_ATOMS: atom_id res chain seq x y z
N MET A 1 16.37 -14.44 -14.47
CA MET A 1 16.89 -13.06 -14.61
C MET A 1 15.78 -12.09 -14.17
N ILE A 2 16.16 -10.93 -13.61
CA ILE A 2 15.23 -9.91 -13.11
C ILE A 2 15.57 -8.56 -13.76
N SER A 3 14.55 -7.79 -14.18
CA SER A 3 14.69 -6.38 -14.54
C SER A 3 14.32 -5.54 -13.33
N ILE A 4 15.19 -4.62 -12.91
CA ILE A 4 14.99 -3.73 -11.77
C ILE A 4 14.68 -2.34 -12.30
N VAL A 5 13.52 -1.79 -11.98
CA VAL A 5 13.06 -0.45 -12.38
C VAL A 5 13.11 0.48 -11.18
N ILE A 6 13.85 1.57 -11.30
CA ILE A 6 14.01 2.57 -10.26
C ILE A 6 13.68 3.96 -10.83
N CYS A 7 12.71 4.65 -10.23
CA CYS A 7 12.46 6.06 -10.48
C CYS A 7 13.36 6.88 -9.57
N SER A 8 14.44 7.43 -10.11
CA SER A 8 15.47 8.12 -9.33
C SER A 8 15.24 9.63 -9.26
N ARG A 9 15.38 10.19 -8.05
CA ARG A 9 15.39 11.65 -7.79
C ARG A 9 16.65 12.34 -8.28
N THR A 10 17.64 11.58 -8.73
CA THR A 10 18.91 12.03 -9.31
C THR A 10 19.06 11.50 -10.72
N ILE A 11 20.08 11.98 -11.48
CA ILE A 11 20.34 11.54 -12.86
C ILE A 11 20.55 10.02 -12.93
N ASP A 12 21.18 9.46 -11.90
CA ASP A 12 21.44 8.02 -11.76
C ASP A 12 21.30 7.64 -10.28
N ILE A 13 21.18 6.35 -9.98
CA ILE A 13 21.16 5.83 -8.62
C ILE A 13 22.55 5.90 -7.98
N SER A 14 22.59 5.91 -6.63
CA SER A 14 23.83 5.98 -5.89
C SER A 14 24.74 4.76 -6.15
N GLN A 15 26.05 4.96 -6.12
CA GLN A 15 27.00 3.85 -6.28
C GLN A 15 26.84 2.81 -5.17
N SER A 16 26.50 3.23 -3.94
CA SER A 16 26.23 2.32 -2.82
C SER A 16 25.05 1.39 -3.10
N LEU A 17 23.94 1.89 -3.70
CA LEU A 17 22.81 1.07 -4.10
C LEU A 17 23.18 0.07 -5.20
N LYS A 18 23.97 0.50 -6.20
CA LYS A 18 24.45 -0.40 -7.27
C LYS A 18 25.28 -1.55 -6.70
N ILE A 19 26.21 -1.25 -5.80
CA ILE A 19 27.05 -2.26 -5.12
C ILE A 19 26.18 -3.20 -4.28
N ASN A 20 25.25 -2.66 -3.48
CA ASN A 20 24.38 -3.46 -2.65
C ASN A 20 23.53 -4.45 -3.47
N ILE A 21 22.93 -4.00 -4.58
CA ILE A 21 22.19 -4.88 -5.49
C ILE A 21 23.11 -5.97 -6.04
N GLN A 22 24.30 -5.59 -6.54
CA GLN A 22 25.27 -6.52 -7.12
C GLN A 22 25.71 -7.62 -6.15
N GLU A 23 25.96 -7.25 -4.90
CA GLU A 23 26.45 -8.16 -3.86
C GLU A 23 25.34 -9.07 -3.30
N THR A 24 24.08 -8.63 -3.36
CA THR A 24 22.98 -9.30 -2.64
C THR A 24 22.01 -10.07 -3.54
N ILE A 25 21.86 -9.72 -4.81
CA ILE A 25 20.82 -10.30 -5.68
C ILE A 25 21.02 -11.79 -5.99
N GLY A 26 22.27 -12.23 -6.20
CA GLY A 26 22.62 -13.64 -6.39
C GLY A 26 22.25 -14.25 -7.76
N LEU A 27 21.88 -13.43 -8.76
CA LEU A 27 21.56 -13.86 -10.13
C LEU A 27 21.82 -12.74 -11.15
N ASN A 28 21.71 -13.05 -12.44
CA ASN A 28 21.82 -12.07 -13.51
C ASN A 28 20.61 -11.13 -13.52
N TYR A 29 20.85 -9.84 -13.69
CA TYR A 29 19.84 -8.79 -13.67
C TYR A 29 20.19 -7.65 -14.64
N GLU A 30 19.23 -6.79 -14.90
CA GLU A 30 19.42 -5.48 -15.51
C GLU A 30 18.83 -4.38 -14.61
N ILE A 31 19.40 -3.18 -14.65
CA ILE A 31 18.84 -2.01 -13.94
C ILE A 31 18.39 -0.99 -14.98
N ILE A 32 17.13 -0.55 -14.85
CA ILE A 32 16.52 0.48 -15.67
C ILE A 32 16.24 1.67 -14.75
N VAL A 33 17.07 2.71 -14.89
CA VAL A 33 16.94 3.95 -14.12
C VAL A 33 16.11 4.95 -14.92
N ILE A 34 14.97 5.35 -14.39
CA ILE A 34 14.17 6.45 -14.92
C ILE A 34 14.61 7.72 -14.20
N ASN A 35 15.39 8.54 -14.90
CA ASN A 35 15.86 9.82 -14.39
C ASN A 35 14.68 10.79 -14.21
N ASN A 36 14.33 11.06 -12.95
CA ASN A 36 13.27 12.01 -12.58
C ASN A 36 13.81 13.21 -11.78
N SER A 37 15.10 13.55 -11.93
CA SER A 37 15.74 14.67 -11.23
C SER A 37 15.08 16.03 -11.51
N GLN A 38 14.36 16.15 -12.63
CA GLN A 38 13.61 17.34 -13.01
C GLN A 38 12.10 17.25 -12.71
N ASN A 39 11.65 16.21 -11.98
CA ASN A 39 10.24 15.98 -11.66
C ASN A 39 9.31 15.88 -12.90
N ASN A 40 9.82 15.34 -14.02
CA ASN A 40 9.06 15.24 -15.27
C ASN A 40 8.03 14.11 -15.26
N TYR A 41 8.15 13.16 -14.36
CA TYR A 41 7.29 11.98 -14.29
C TYR A 41 6.60 11.86 -12.93
N SER A 42 5.35 11.39 -12.95
CA SER A 42 4.78 10.71 -11.77
C SER A 42 5.43 9.34 -11.63
N ILE A 43 5.32 8.71 -10.46
CA ILE A 43 5.79 7.32 -10.29
C ILE A 43 5.10 6.37 -11.27
N PHE A 44 3.82 6.62 -11.57
CA PHE A 44 3.01 5.84 -12.50
C PHE A 44 3.58 5.87 -13.92
N SER A 45 3.85 7.06 -14.45
CA SER A 45 4.43 7.20 -15.80
C SER A 45 5.88 6.73 -15.85
N ALA A 46 6.67 6.97 -14.80
CA ALA A 46 8.04 6.47 -14.68
C ALA A 46 8.08 4.93 -14.73
N TYR A 47 7.23 4.26 -13.96
CA TYR A 47 7.19 2.80 -13.94
C TYR A 47 6.63 2.21 -15.23
N ASN A 48 5.62 2.82 -15.86
CA ASN A 48 5.16 2.40 -17.20
C ASN A 48 6.27 2.53 -18.26
N LEU A 49 7.08 3.59 -18.19
CA LEU A 49 8.23 3.77 -19.08
C LEU A 49 9.28 2.68 -18.81
N GLY A 50 9.56 2.37 -17.53
CA GLY A 50 10.47 1.30 -17.13
C GLY A 50 10.02 -0.08 -17.62
N VAL A 51 8.74 -0.42 -17.47
CA VAL A 51 8.18 -1.71 -17.96
C VAL A 51 8.45 -1.93 -19.44
N LYS A 52 8.35 -0.87 -20.27
CA LYS A 52 8.61 -0.96 -21.72
C LYS A 52 10.07 -1.28 -22.05
N GLN A 53 11.01 -0.97 -21.15
CA GLN A 53 12.43 -1.18 -21.33
C GLN A 53 12.92 -2.53 -20.76
N CYS A 54 12.10 -3.19 -19.93
CA CYS A 54 12.45 -4.48 -19.31
C CYS A 54 12.53 -5.61 -20.32
N ASN A 55 13.58 -6.44 -20.21
CA ASN A 55 13.75 -7.63 -21.06
C ASN A 55 13.41 -8.95 -20.34
N ASN A 56 13.42 -8.95 -18.99
CA ASN A 56 13.24 -10.18 -18.22
C ASN A 56 11.79 -10.45 -17.83
N GLU A 57 11.48 -11.70 -17.49
CA GLU A 57 10.12 -12.17 -17.14
C GLU A 57 9.61 -11.65 -15.79
N ILE A 58 10.51 -11.30 -14.89
CA ILE A 58 10.20 -10.72 -13.59
C ILE A 58 10.71 -9.28 -13.55
N ILE A 59 9.82 -8.35 -13.22
CA ILE A 59 10.13 -6.94 -13.04
C ILE A 59 10.07 -6.62 -11.55
N CYS A 60 11.16 -6.08 -11.03
CA CYS A 60 11.29 -5.56 -9.68
C CYS A 60 11.19 -4.03 -9.72
N PHE A 61 10.27 -3.47 -8.94
CA PHE A 61 10.13 -2.03 -8.72
C PHE A 61 10.64 -1.71 -7.32
N MET A 62 11.44 -0.66 -7.19
CA MET A 62 11.98 -0.28 -5.89
C MET A 62 12.29 1.21 -5.81
N HIS A 63 12.30 1.73 -4.59
CA HIS A 63 12.78 3.07 -4.30
C HIS A 63 14.30 3.18 -4.43
N ASP A 64 14.81 4.39 -4.62
CA ASP A 64 16.24 4.69 -4.76
C ASP A 64 17.00 4.77 -3.41
N ASP A 65 16.31 4.53 -2.27
CA ASP A 65 16.84 4.52 -0.91
C ASP A 65 16.66 3.17 -0.18
N VAL A 66 16.42 2.10 -0.94
CA VAL A 66 16.34 0.72 -0.43
C VAL A 66 17.75 0.15 -0.24
N HIS A 67 17.94 -0.63 0.82
CA HIS A 67 19.15 -1.39 1.06
C HIS A 67 18.81 -2.83 1.46
N PHE A 68 19.31 -3.81 0.73
CA PHE A 68 19.09 -5.23 1.01
C PHE A 68 20.11 -5.73 2.04
N GLU A 69 19.61 -6.42 3.07
CA GLU A 69 20.42 -7.11 4.07
C GLU A 69 20.52 -8.62 3.79
N THR A 70 19.61 -9.15 2.95
CA THR A 70 19.55 -10.56 2.61
C THR A 70 20.35 -10.85 1.34
N LEU A 71 21.26 -11.83 1.41
CA LEU A 71 21.95 -12.34 0.25
C LEU A 71 21.06 -13.27 -0.59
N ASN A 72 21.30 -13.33 -1.89
CA ASN A 72 20.57 -14.20 -2.85
C ASN A 72 19.06 -13.92 -2.90
N TRP A 73 18.62 -12.70 -2.61
CA TRP A 73 17.21 -12.33 -2.62
C TRP A 73 16.54 -12.55 -3.98
N GLY A 74 17.27 -12.39 -5.08
CA GLY A 74 16.75 -12.62 -6.42
C GLY A 74 16.35 -14.08 -6.66
N ASN A 75 17.14 -15.04 -6.14
CA ASN A 75 16.78 -16.47 -6.20
C ASN A 75 15.54 -16.78 -5.36
N ILE A 76 15.40 -16.13 -4.20
CA ILE A 76 14.19 -16.26 -3.36
C ILE A 76 12.95 -15.81 -4.15
N VAL A 77 13.04 -14.66 -4.84
CA VAL A 77 11.96 -14.13 -5.70
C VAL A 77 11.61 -15.11 -6.82
N ILE A 78 12.60 -15.57 -7.59
CA ILE A 78 12.37 -16.51 -8.71
C ILE A 78 11.66 -17.78 -8.23
N ASN A 79 12.05 -18.31 -7.07
CA ASN A 79 11.44 -19.52 -6.51
C ASN A 79 9.95 -19.31 -6.17
N GLN A 80 9.52 -18.11 -5.74
CA GLN A 80 8.10 -17.84 -5.52
C GLN A 80 7.31 -17.86 -6.83
N PHE A 81 7.86 -17.33 -7.91
CA PHE A 81 7.21 -17.26 -9.21
C PHE A 81 7.17 -18.59 -9.99
N GLN A 82 7.80 -19.65 -9.47
CA GLN A 82 7.58 -21.02 -9.99
C GLN A 82 6.13 -21.48 -9.79
N LYS A 83 5.40 -20.91 -8.86
CA LYS A 83 3.96 -21.13 -8.68
C LYS A 83 3.21 -20.23 -9.68
N GLU A 84 2.39 -20.85 -10.53
CA GLU A 84 1.67 -20.14 -11.60
C GLU A 84 0.71 -19.07 -11.09
N ASN A 85 0.08 -19.31 -9.92
CA ASN A 85 -0.92 -18.43 -9.33
C ASN A 85 -0.33 -17.18 -8.62
N ILE A 86 1.01 -17.10 -8.43
CA ILE A 86 1.64 -15.92 -7.82
C ILE A 86 1.85 -14.85 -8.89
N GLY A 87 1.20 -13.68 -8.71
CA GLY A 87 1.32 -12.53 -9.60
C GLY A 87 2.34 -11.49 -9.12
N ALA A 88 2.49 -11.33 -7.80
CA ALA A 88 3.42 -10.38 -7.23
C ALA A 88 3.95 -10.83 -5.85
N VAL A 89 5.12 -10.33 -5.49
CA VAL A 89 5.74 -10.51 -4.17
C VAL A 89 6.35 -9.20 -3.69
N GLY A 90 6.42 -8.98 -2.38
CA GLY A 90 7.10 -7.88 -1.72
C GLY A 90 7.42 -8.23 -0.27
N VAL A 91 7.82 -7.27 0.55
CA VAL A 91 8.18 -7.49 1.97
C VAL A 91 7.23 -6.79 2.94
N ALA A 92 6.29 -6.01 2.44
CA ALA A 92 5.32 -5.28 3.27
C ALA A 92 3.97 -5.14 2.56
N GLY A 93 2.89 -5.09 3.34
CA GLY A 93 1.54 -4.92 2.84
C GLY A 93 0.48 -5.31 3.86
N THR A 94 -0.76 -5.54 3.39
CA THR A 94 -1.87 -5.90 4.26
C THR A 94 -2.72 -7.04 3.69
N PRO A 95 -3.22 -7.96 4.53
CA PRO A 95 -4.16 -9.01 4.13
C PRO A 95 -5.61 -8.52 3.98
N TYR A 96 -5.88 -7.28 4.38
CA TYR A 96 -7.19 -6.64 4.29
C TYR A 96 -7.05 -5.18 3.85
N TYR A 97 -7.66 -4.82 2.73
CA TYR A 97 -7.75 -3.44 2.27
C TYR A 97 -9.16 -2.89 2.43
N ALA A 98 -9.26 -1.80 3.21
CA ALA A 98 -10.51 -1.22 3.67
C ALA A 98 -11.31 -0.54 2.55
N LYS A 99 -12.61 -0.39 2.79
CA LYS A 99 -13.50 0.42 1.95
C LYS A 99 -13.36 1.92 2.21
N MET A 100 -12.96 2.33 3.42
CA MET A 100 -12.66 3.72 3.73
C MET A 100 -11.38 4.18 3.04
N PRO A 101 -11.33 5.43 2.53
CA PRO A 101 -10.10 5.97 1.96
C PRO A 101 -9.01 6.07 3.04
N GLY A 102 -7.81 5.58 2.73
CA GLY A 102 -6.71 5.61 3.69
C GLY A 102 -5.50 4.80 3.24
N ALA A 103 -4.47 4.80 4.07
CA ALA A 103 -3.26 4.02 3.84
C ALA A 103 -3.50 2.53 4.13
N TRP A 104 -2.76 1.65 3.47
CA TRP A 104 -2.87 0.21 3.66
C TRP A 104 -2.54 -0.24 5.11
N TRP A 105 -1.66 0.48 5.80
CA TRP A 105 -1.26 0.20 7.20
C TRP A 105 -2.24 0.75 8.25
N SER A 106 -3.13 1.68 7.90
CA SER A 106 -3.99 2.41 8.85
C SER A 106 -4.97 1.50 9.59
N GLY A 107 -5.32 0.35 9.03
CA GLY A 107 -6.21 -0.64 9.65
C GLY A 107 -5.56 -1.48 10.75
N GLY A 108 -4.27 -1.37 10.97
CA GLY A 108 -3.51 -2.18 11.93
C GLY A 108 -3.33 -3.64 11.52
N MET A 109 -3.69 -3.98 10.26
CA MET A 109 -3.50 -5.33 9.69
C MET A 109 -2.23 -5.33 8.84
N ILE A 110 -1.07 -5.37 9.49
CA ILE A 110 0.24 -5.21 8.84
C ILE A 110 0.92 -6.57 8.71
N CYS A 111 1.39 -6.88 7.50
CA CYS A 111 2.28 -7.99 7.19
C CYS A 111 3.55 -7.42 6.60
N GLN A 112 4.65 -7.37 7.36
CA GLN A 112 5.91 -6.79 6.88
C GLN A 112 7.13 -7.45 7.51
N HIS A 113 8.23 -7.43 6.75
CA HIS A 113 9.54 -7.83 7.20
C HIS A 113 10.59 -6.84 6.68
N ILE A 114 10.80 -5.77 7.45
CA ILE A 114 11.80 -4.74 7.17
C ILE A 114 12.78 -4.67 8.33
N SER A 115 13.95 -4.07 8.11
CA SER A 115 15.01 -4.00 9.12
C SER A 115 14.48 -3.41 10.44
N GLY A 116 14.68 -4.16 11.52
CA GLY A 116 14.23 -3.79 12.86
C GLY A 116 12.73 -3.94 13.12
N GLN A 117 11.91 -4.36 12.13
CA GLN A 117 10.46 -4.51 12.31
C GLN A 117 9.89 -5.69 11.53
N THR A 118 9.24 -6.60 12.26
CA THR A 118 8.53 -7.74 11.68
C THR A 118 7.14 -7.84 12.27
N ASP A 119 6.11 -7.75 11.41
CA ASP A 119 4.70 -7.85 11.77
C ASP A 119 3.99 -8.92 10.96
N TYR A 120 3.13 -9.70 11.62
CA TYR A 120 2.24 -10.67 10.97
C TYR A 120 0.83 -10.52 11.53
N ALA A 121 -0.05 -9.97 10.71
CA ALA A 121 -1.36 -9.52 11.16
C ALA A 121 -2.32 -10.65 11.58
N TYR A 122 -2.13 -11.88 11.09
CA TYR A 122 -3.23 -12.84 11.18
C TYR A 122 -2.82 -14.33 11.32
N ALA A 123 -1.61 -14.69 10.97
CA ALA A 123 -1.20 -16.09 10.98
C ALA A 123 0.30 -16.26 11.20
N PRO A 124 0.74 -17.41 11.75
CA PRO A 124 2.14 -17.79 11.73
C PRO A 124 2.67 -17.87 10.29
N ILE A 125 3.91 -17.45 10.10
CA ILE A 125 4.55 -17.48 8.78
C ILE A 125 4.72 -18.95 8.36
N LYS A 126 4.19 -19.28 7.19
CA LYS A 126 4.41 -20.58 6.55
C LYS A 126 5.24 -20.37 5.28
N ASN A 127 6.28 -21.20 5.11
CA ASN A 127 7.16 -21.13 3.95
C ASN A 127 7.74 -19.73 3.70
N ASN A 128 8.01 -18.97 4.77
CA ASN A 128 8.53 -17.62 4.74
C ASN A 128 7.69 -16.61 3.94
N ALA A 129 6.39 -16.82 3.81
CA ALA A 129 5.50 -15.95 3.08
C ALA A 129 4.07 -15.92 3.66
N LEU A 130 3.39 -14.80 3.56
CA LEU A 130 1.97 -14.66 3.88
C LEU A 130 1.21 -14.05 2.69
N PRO A 131 0.04 -14.62 2.31
CA PRO A 131 -0.86 -13.98 1.34
C PRO A 131 -1.35 -12.61 1.83
N ILE A 132 -1.35 -11.64 0.92
CA ILE A 132 -1.81 -10.28 1.18
C ILE A 132 -2.68 -9.77 0.03
N VAL A 133 -3.38 -8.66 0.25
CA VAL A 133 -4.22 -7.98 -0.77
C VAL A 133 -3.43 -6.93 -1.52
N VAL A 134 -2.68 -6.09 -0.80
CA VAL A 134 -1.89 -5.01 -1.38
C VAL A 134 -0.48 -4.99 -0.79
N LEU A 135 0.47 -4.59 -1.64
CA LEU A 135 1.87 -4.39 -1.33
C LEU A 135 2.15 -2.94 -0.92
N ASP A 136 3.24 -2.74 -0.20
CA ASP A 136 3.91 -1.45 -0.07
C ASP A 136 4.85 -1.22 -1.25
N GLY A 137 4.95 0.03 -1.66
CA GLY A 137 5.73 0.44 -2.83
C GLY A 137 7.24 0.46 -2.65
N LEU A 138 7.75 0.27 -1.43
CA LEU A 138 9.19 0.37 -1.16
C LEU A 138 10.01 -0.59 -2.04
N TRP A 139 9.52 -1.83 -2.18
CA TRP A 139 10.07 -2.87 -3.02
C TRP A 139 9.06 -3.97 -3.30
N PHE A 140 8.86 -4.31 -4.57
CA PHE A 140 8.01 -5.43 -4.98
C PHE A 140 8.38 -5.93 -6.38
N CYS A 141 8.05 -7.20 -6.67
CA CYS A 141 8.25 -7.82 -7.96
C CYS A 141 6.94 -8.33 -8.55
N ILE A 142 6.80 -8.22 -9.88
CA ILE A 142 5.60 -8.63 -10.64
C ILE A 142 6.04 -9.43 -11.86
N LYS A 143 5.24 -10.43 -12.27
CA LYS A 143 5.42 -11.10 -13.58
C LYS A 143 5.19 -10.11 -14.72
N LYS A 144 6.17 -9.97 -15.62
CA LYS A 144 6.10 -9.06 -16.78
C LYS A 144 4.88 -9.32 -17.65
N GLU A 145 4.48 -10.57 -17.81
CA GLU A 145 3.33 -10.95 -18.64
C GLU A 145 2.02 -10.27 -18.21
N LEU A 146 1.86 -9.96 -16.92
CA LEU A 146 0.66 -9.29 -16.42
C LEU A 146 0.49 -7.88 -16.99
N PHE A 147 1.59 -7.21 -17.35
CA PHE A 147 1.56 -5.88 -17.95
C PHE A 147 0.99 -5.84 -19.39
N LYS A 148 0.63 -6.99 -19.95
CA LYS A 148 -0.23 -7.06 -21.15
C LYS A 148 -1.67 -6.63 -20.85
N THR A 149 -2.10 -6.74 -19.59
CA THR A 149 -3.49 -6.48 -19.15
C THR A 149 -3.57 -5.37 -18.12
N ILE A 150 -2.55 -5.22 -17.25
CA ILE A 150 -2.50 -4.19 -16.21
C ILE A 150 -1.46 -3.12 -16.56
N SER A 151 -1.60 -1.94 -15.93
CA SER A 151 -0.61 -0.86 -16.02
C SER A 151 -0.71 0.06 -14.80
N PHE A 152 0.33 0.81 -14.51
CA PHE A 152 0.23 1.90 -13.54
C PHE A 152 -0.68 3.01 -14.12
N ASP A 153 -1.73 3.37 -13.38
CA ASP A 153 -2.81 4.25 -13.88
C ASP A 153 -2.37 5.74 -13.86
N GLU A 154 -1.51 6.12 -14.78
CA GLU A 154 -1.02 7.50 -14.94
C GLU A 154 -2.08 8.50 -15.41
N LYS A 155 -3.27 8.03 -15.85
CA LYS A 155 -4.36 8.90 -16.30
C LYS A 155 -5.16 9.48 -15.14
N ASN A 156 -5.40 8.69 -14.09
CA ASN A 156 -6.24 9.07 -12.97
C ASN A 156 -5.40 9.58 -11.77
N PHE A 157 -4.17 9.08 -11.61
CA PHE A 157 -3.31 9.40 -10.48
C PHE A 157 -2.13 10.26 -10.87
N SER A 158 -1.61 10.99 -9.89
CA SER A 158 -0.41 11.82 -10.03
C SER A 158 0.49 11.68 -8.80
N GLY A 159 1.74 12.17 -8.89
CA GLY A 159 2.71 12.12 -7.78
C GLY A 159 3.24 10.70 -7.52
N PHE A 160 3.39 10.35 -6.23
CA PHE A 160 4.15 9.17 -5.78
C PHE A 160 3.38 8.29 -4.79
N HIS A 161 2.02 8.31 -4.80
CA HIS A 161 1.22 7.59 -3.83
C HIS A 161 0.15 6.73 -4.49
N PHE A 162 -0.12 5.53 -3.93
CA PHE A 162 -1.14 4.57 -4.34
C PHE A 162 -0.87 3.80 -5.64
N TYR A 163 0.30 3.91 -6.25
CA TYR A 163 0.68 3.11 -7.41
C TYR A 163 0.81 1.62 -7.06
N ASP A 164 1.33 1.36 -5.89
CA ASP A 164 1.50 0.04 -5.25
C ASP A 164 0.15 -0.60 -4.91
N VAL A 165 -0.73 0.17 -4.30
CA VAL A 165 -2.08 -0.28 -3.95
C VAL A 165 -2.90 -0.56 -5.20
N ASP A 166 -2.92 0.38 -6.17
CA ASP A 166 -3.71 0.23 -7.40
C ASP A 166 -3.27 -0.96 -8.24
N ILE A 167 -1.95 -1.14 -8.44
CA ILE A 167 -1.43 -2.28 -9.21
C ILE A 167 -1.70 -3.61 -8.49
N SER A 168 -1.62 -3.64 -7.15
CA SER A 168 -1.97 -4.81 -6.35
C SER A 168 -3.44 -5.21 -6.53
N LEU A 169 -4.36 -4.24 -6.49
CA LEU A 169 -5.78 -4.49 -6.70
C LEU A 169 -6.08 -4.97 -8.13
N GLN A 170 -5.36 -4.48 -9.15
CA GLN A 170 -5.45 -4.99 -10.52
C GLN A 170 -5.02 -6.46 -10.60
N ILE A 171 -3.89 -6.83 -9.97
CA ILE A 171 -3.37 -8.21 -9.92
C ILE A 171 -4.38 -9.13 -9.21
N LYS A 172 -4.93 -8.69 -8.06
CA LYS A 172 -5.97 -9.45 -7.34
C LYS A 172 -7.23 -9.64 -8.17
N ASN A 173 -7.64 -8.62 -8.94
CA ASN A 173 -8.81 -8.69 -9.82
C ASN A 173 -8.63 -9.66 -11.00
N LEU A 174 -7.39 -9.94 -11.40
CA LEU A 174 -7.05 -10.99 -12.37
C LEU A 174 -7.04 -12.41 -11.76
N GLY A 175 -7.26 -12.53 -10.44
CA GLY A 175 -7.27 -13.82 -9.74
C GLY A 175 -5.91 -14.30 -9.22
N PHE A 176 -4.84 -13.51 -9.37
CA PHE A 176 -3.52 -13.88 -8.88
C PHE A 176 -3.37 -13.64 -7.37
N GLU A 177 -2.47 -14.39 -6.76
CA GLU A 177 -2.03 -14.20 -5.38
C GLU A 177 -0.88 -13.20 -5.29
N ILE A 178 -0.84 -12.50 -4.16
CA ILE A 178 0.23 -11.58 -3.76
C ILE A 178 0.78 -12.04 -2.42
N LEU A 179 2.12 -12.07 -2.27
CA LEU A 179 2.77 -12.52 -1.04
C LEU A 179 3.64 -11.43 -0.42
N SER A 180 3.58 -11.33 0.92
CA SER A 180 4.60 -10.67 1.73
C SER A 180 5.64 -11.71 2.16
N LEU A 181 6.93 -11.49 1.83
CA LEU A 181 8.04 -12.40 2.08
C LEU A 181 8.74 -12.04 3.40
N TYR A 182 9.10 -13.07 4.18
CA TYR A 182 9.73 -12.93 5.50
C TYR A 182 11.17 -13.46 5.55
N ASN A 183 11.71 -13.85 4.41
CA ASN A 183 13.11 -14.26 4.24
C ASN A 183 13.90 -13.31 3.36
N ILE A 184 13.38 -12.09 3.15
CA ILE A 184 14.09 -10.96 2.54
C ILE A 184 13.94 -9.78 3.49
N THR A 185 15.07 -9.25 3.97
CA THR A 185 15.13 -8.09 4.87
C THR A 185 15.66 -6.89 4.10
N ILE A 186 14.96 -5.77 4.21
CA ILE A 186 15.27 -4.52 3.53
C ILE A 186 15.18 -3.38 4.54
N SER A 187 16.13 -2.44 4.51
CA SER A 187 16.00 -1.14 5.18
C SER A 187 15.60 -0.05 4.19
N HIS A 188 14.83 0.93 4.67
CA HIS A 188 14.25 2.00 3.86
C HIS A 188 13.84 3.19 4.73
N SER A 189 13.86 4.41 4.17
CA SER A 189 13.41 5.63 4.83
C SER A 189 11.91 5.87 4.62
N SER A 190 11.19 6.29 5.67
CA SER A 190 9.74 6.55 5.56
C SER A 190 9.42 7.87 4.85
N GLY A 191 8.34 7.88 4.06
CA GLY A 191 7.79 9.06 3.38
C GLY A 191 6.79 9.86 4.23
N LYS A 192 6.30 11.01 3.69
CA LYS A 192 5.28 11.87 4.30
C LYS A 192 3.97 11.79 3.53
N LEU A 193 2.84 11.91 4.24
CA LEU A 193 1.51 12.03 3.65
C LEU A 193 1.20 13.51 3.34
N ASP A 194 1.02 13.84 2.07
CA ASP A 194 0.76 15.19 1.57
C ASP A 194 -0.66 15.35 0.99
N SER A 195 -0.95 16.50 0.40
CA SER A 195 -2.24 16.79 -0.24
C SER A 195 -2.50 15.92 -1.48
N VAL A 196 -1.47 15.49 -2.19
CA VAL A 196 -1.58 14.57 -3.34
C VAL A 196 -2.01 13.19 -2.85
N TRP A 197 -1.46 12.74 -1.72
CA TRP A 197 -1.90 11.51 -1.07
C TRP A 197 -3.39 11.53 -0.72
N LEU A 198 -3.89 12.62 -0.11
CA LEU A 198 -5.32 12.77 0.21
C LEU A 198 -6.21 12.66 -1.04
N LYS A 199 -5.83 13.32 -2.13
CA LYS A 199 -6.56 13.26 -3.40
C LYS A 199 -6.55 11.85 -4.00
N ASN A 200 -5.37 11.23 -4.07
CA ASN A 200 -5.22 9.90 -4.64
C ASN A 200 -5.98 8.82 -3.86
N ALA A 201 -6.04 8.93 -2.51
CA ALA A 201 -6.85 8.03 -1.69
C ALA A 201 -8.33 8.04 -2.10
N LEU A 202 -8.90 9.22 -2.41
CA LEU A 202 -10.29 9.33 -2.86
C LEU A 202 -10.49 8.79 -4.28
N ILE A 203 -9.53 9.03 -5.18
CA ILE A 203 -9.57 8.51 -6.54
C ILE A 203 -9.54 6.98 -6.51
N LEU A 204 -8.62 6.39 -5.74
CA LEU A 204 -8.50 4.94 -5.58
C LEU A 204 -9.79 4.33 -5.01
N ASN A 205 -10.30 4.93 -3.94
CA ASN A 205 -11.53 4.48 -3.29
C ASN A 205 -12.71 4.47 -4.26
N LYS A 206 -12.86 5.52 -5.08
CA LYS A 206 -13.91 5.60 -6.11
C LYS A 206 -13.70 4.56 -7.22
N LYS A 207 -12.45 4.38 -7.69
CA LYS A 207 -12.10 3.41 -8.74
C LYS A 207 -12.47 1.98 -8.34
N TRP A 208 -12.18 1.61 -7.09
CA TRP A 208 -12.35 0.26 -6.57
C TRP A 208 -13.59 0.06 -5.69
N GLU A 209 -14.49 1.05 -5.59
CA GLU A 209 -15.65 1.07 -4.67
C GLU A 209 -16.47 -0.23 -4.66
N LYS A 210 -16.65 -0.86 -5.83
CA LYS A 210 -17.45 -2.08 -5.99
C LYS A 210 -16.73 -3.35 -5.52
N HIS A 211 -15.40 -3.31 -5.42
CA HIS A 211 -14.55 -4.45 -5.08
C HIS A 211 -14.05 -4.38 -3.63
N LEU A 212 -14.25 -3.25 -2.95
CA LEU A 212 -13.81 -3.04 -1.57
C LEU A 212 -14.97 -3.26 -0.56
N PRO A 213 -14.66 -3.76 0.66
CA PRO A 213 -13.33 -4.16 1.12
C PRO A 213 -12.88 -5.46 0.47
N LEU A 214 -11.56 -5.64 0.35
CA LEU A 214 -10.96 -6.87 -0.16
C LEU A 214 -10.12 -7.53 0.92
N SER A 215 -10.24 -8.87 1.05
CA SER A 215 -9.57 -9.63 2.10
C SER A 215 -9.09 -10.99 1.59
N VAL A 216 -7.93 -11.44 2.05
CA VAL A 216 -7.44 -12.83 1.89
C VAL A 216 -7.59 -13.64 3.18
N ILE A 217 -8.19 -13.04 4.21
CA ILE A 217 -8.43 -13.67 5.51
C ILE A 217 -9.90 -13.57 5.91
N ASN A 218 -10.32 -14.49 6.79
CA ASN A 218 -11.63 -14.40 7.41
C ASN A 218 -11.58 -13.42 8.59
N ILE A 219 -12.40 -12.37 8.54
CA ILE A 219 -12.57 -11.41 9.62
C ILE A 219 -14.04 -11.31 10.01
N THR A 220 -14.29 -11.16 11.30
CA THR A 220 -15.64 -10.93 11.80
C THR A 220 -16.12 -9.52 11.45
N TYR A 221 -17.42 -9.34 11.37
CA TYR A 221 -18.03 -8.02 11.16
C TYR A 221 -17.52 -6.96 12.16
N LYS A 222 -17.34 -7.34 13.44
CA LYS A 222 -16.81 -6.43 14.48
C LYS A 222 -15.36 -6.00 14.19
N GLN A 223 -14.54 -6.93 13.72
CA GLN A 223 -13.15 -6.62 13.33
C GLN A 223 -13.12 -5.71 12.10
N GLU A 224 -13.91 -6.04 11.07
CA GLU A 224 -14.05 -5.23 9.85
C GLU A 224 -14.42 -3.78 10.18
N VAL A 225 -15.47 -3.60 10.97
CA VAL A 225 -15.91 -2.28 11.42
C VAL A 225 -14.80 -1.52 12.15
N LYS A 226 -14.07 -2.18 13.06
CA LYS A 226 -12.95 -1.57 13.77
C LYS A 226 -11.86 -1.10 12.80
N ILE A 227 -11.50 -1.92 11.83
CA ILE A 227 -10.50 -1.61 10.81
C ILE A 227 -10.94 -0.39 9.99
N GLU A 228 -12.18 -0.39 9.49
CA GLU A 228 -12.74 0.72 8.70
C GLU A 228 -12.68 2.06 9.46
N TYR A 229 -12.96 2.04 10.78
CA TYR A 229 -12.86 3.24 11.62
C TYR A 229 -11.41 3.69 11.84
N LEU A 230 -10.49 2.77 12.01
CA LEU A 230 -9.08 3.11 12.14
C LEU A 230 -8.58 3.79 10.86
N VAL A 231 -8.91 3.23 9.69
CA VAL A 231 -8.54 3.78 8.39
C VAL A 231 -9.15 5.18 8.21
N LEU A 232 -10.45 5.35 8.48
CA LEU A 232 -11.10 6.66 8.40
C LEU A 232 -10.45 7.66 9.36
N SER A 233 -10.15 7.25 10.60
CA SER A 233 -9.53 8.11 11.61
C SER A 233 -8.17 8.66 11.16
N GLU A 234 -7.30 7.80 10.58
CA GLU A 234 -6.01 8.24 10.06
C GLU A 234 -6.16 9.15 8.83
N TYR A 235 -7.13 8.91 7.97
CA TYR A 235 -7.43 9.82 6.86
C TYR A 235 -7.88 11.20 7.34
N LEU A 236 -8.78 11.27 8.33
CA LEU A 236 -9.22 12.54 8.92
C LEU A 236 -8.07 13.29 9.60
N LYS A 237 -7.18 12.56 10.26
CA LYS A 237 -5.95 13.12 10.84
C LYS A 237 -5.05 13.71 9.75
N ALA A 238 -4.85 12.99 8.64
CA ALA A 238 -4.09 13.49 7.50
C ALA A 238 -4.74 14.76 6.90
N MET A 239 -6.09 14.82 6.79
CA MET A 239 -6.80 16.04 6.38
C MET A 239 -6.47 17.22 7.30
N HIS A 240 -6.48 17.01 8.61
CA HIS A 240 -6.15 18.06 9.60
C HIS A 240 -4.70 18.54 9.46
N LEU A 241 -3.75 17.62 9.35
CA LEU A 241 -2.32 17.93 9.18
C LEU A 241 -2.03 18.69 7.88
N ASN A 242 -2.87 18.49 6.84
CA ASN A 242 -2.82 19.24 5.57
C ASN A 242 -3.65 20.55 5.60
N GLY A 243 -4.04 21.04 6.77
CA GLY A 243 -4.70 22.34 6.92
C GLY A 243 -6.18 22.41 6.52
N ILE A 244 -6.83 21.25 6.33
CA ILE A 244 -8.28 21.23 6.03
C ILE A 244 -9.06 21.71 7.24
N LYS A 245 -9.98 22.67 7.02
CA LYS A 245 -10.80 23.23 8.10
C LYS A 245 -11.66 22.16 8.77
N TRP A 246 -11.76 22.20 10.10
CA TRP A 246 -12.39 21.18 10.94
C TRP A 246 -13.86 20.88 10.53
N PHE A 247 -14.64 21.86 10.09
CA PHE A 247 -16.03 21.62 9.68
C PHE A 247 -16.12 20.75 8.40
N LYS A 248 -15.17 20.91 7.46
CA LYS A 248 -15.08 20.04 6.27
C LYS A 248 -14.67 18.61 6.64
N ILE A 249 -13.82 18.46 7.65
CA ILE A 249 -13.41 17.14 8.18
C ILE A 249 -14.63 16.44 8.79
N ILE A 250 -15.42 17.14 9.62
CA ILE A 250 -16.65 16.58 10.20
C ILE A 250 -17.67 16.22 9.11
N GLN A 251 -17.92 17.13 8.17
CA GLN A 251 -18.82 16.86 7.04
C GLN A 251 -18.40 15.62 6.27
N PHE A 252 -17.11 15.51 5.92
CA PHE A 252 -16.56 14.34 5.22
C PHE A 252 -16.78 13.06 6.05
N ALA A 253 -16.43 13.08 7.34
CA ALA A 253 -16.60 11.92 8.21
C ALA A 253 -18.05 11.44 8.28
N LEU A 254 -18.99 12.36 8.44
CA LEU A 254 -20.43 12.04 8.49
C LEU A 254 -20.90 11.40 7.16
N VAL A 255 -20.50 11.96 6.03
CA VAL A 255 -20.81 11.40 4.70
C VAL A 255 -20.27 9.98 4.56
N GLN A 256 -19.01 9.73 4.94
CA GLN A 256 -18.41 8.39 4.84
C GLN A 256 -19.10 7.38 5.76
N ILE A 257 -19.40 7.75 7.00
CA ILE A 257 -20.09 6.90 7.96
C ILE A 257 -21.49 6.55 7.44
N LEU A 258 -22.26 7.53 6.96
CA LEU A 258 -23.61 7.33 6.44
C LEU A 258 -23.59 6.46 5.17
N LYS A 259 -22.71 6.75 4.21
CA LYS A 259 -22.54 5.99 2.96
C LYS A 259 -22.23 4.52 3.25
N ASN A 260 -21.27 4.26 4.13
CA ASN A 260 -20.88 2.90 4.48
C ASN A 260 -21.97 2.14 5.23
N ARG A 261 -22.73 2.82 6.08
CA ARG A 261 -23.87 2.28 6.81
C ARG A 261 -25.03 1.92 5.90
N LEU A 262 -25.41 2.79 4.95
CA LEU A 262 -26.48 2.52 3.99
C LEU A 262 -26.23 1.28 3.14
N ASN A 263 -24.94 0.97 2.87
CA ASN A 263 -24.55 -0.21 2.11
C ASN A 263 -24.50 -1.52 2.95
N ARG A 264 -24.61 -1.45 4.29
CA ARG A 264 -24.39 -2.58 5.21
C ARG A 264 -25.49 -2.76 6.25
N LEU A 265 -26.68 -2.20 6.06
CA LEU A 265 -27.78 -2.29 7.04
C LEU A 265 -28.08 -3.72 7.49
N ARG A 266 -27.49 -4.12 8.63
CA ARG A 266 -28.07 -5.00 9.62
C ARG A 266 -28.23 -4.21 10.92
N PHE A 267 -29.44 -4.22 11.46
CA PHE A 267 -30.09 -3.26 12.36
C PHE A 267 -29.51 -3.04 13.79
N GLU A 268 -28.33 -3.51 14.17
CA GLU A 268 -28.04 -3.67 15.60
C GLU A 268 -27.21 -2.57 16.30
N THR A 269 -26.56 -1.60 15.61
CA THR A 269 -25.74 -0.63 16.34
C THR A 269 -25.56 0.77 15.70
N PRO A 270 -26.61 1.53 15.39
CA PRO A 270 -26.46 2.85 14.76
C PRO A 270 -25.80 3.91 15.65
N PHE A 271 -26.13 3.92 16.93
CA PHE A 271 -25.77 5.00 17.86
C PHE A 271 -24.31 4.91 18.35
N VAL A 272 -23.83 3.70 18.63
CA VAL A 272 -22.44 3.48 19.10
C VAL A 272 -21.42 3.90 18.06
N PHE A 273 -21.72 3.74 16.77
CA PHE A 273 -20.83 4.11 15.67
C PHE A 273 -20.70 5.61 15.48
N ILE A 274 -21.83 6.34 15.58
CA ILE A 274 -21.84 7.81 15.51
C ILE A 274 -21.03 8.36 16.68
N LEU A 275 -21.24 7.85 17.88
CA LEU A 275 -20.52 8.28 19.09
C LEU A 275 -19.01 7.96 19.01
N TYR A 276 -18.64 6.77 18.52
CA TYR A 276 -17.22 6.42 18.37
C TYR A 276 -16.53 7.28 17.31
N GLY A 277 -17.18 7.49 16.16
CA GLY A 277 -16.69 8.38 15.10
C GLY A 277 -16.54 9.83 15.58
N LEU A 278 -17.56 10.37 16.24
CA LEU A 278 -17.52 11.70 16.86
C LEU A 278 -16.43 11.79 17.94
N ARG A 279 -16.24 10.76 18.75
CA ARG A 279 -15.19 10.69 19.76
C ARG A 279 -13.78 10.72 19.16
N GLN A 280 -13.55 10.02 18.03
CA GLN A 280 -12.29 10.07 17.31
C GLN A 280 -12.07 11.44 16.65
N ILE A 281 -13.10 12.02 16.04
CA ILE A 281 -13.04 13.37 15.44
C ILE A 281 -12.71 14.41 16.52
N MET A 282 -13.38 14.37 17.68
CA MET A 282 -13.11 15.28 18.79
C MET A 282 -11.70 15.12 19.37
N LYS A 283 -11.16 13.90 19.39
CA LYS A 283 -9.74 13.65 19.76
C LYS A 283 -8.79 14.29 18.78
N ILE A 284 -9.05 14.13 17.48
CA ILE A 284 -8.22 14.67 16.38
C ILE A 284 -8.23 16.20 16.40
N VAL A 285 -9.38 16.83 16.64
CA VAL A 285 -9.57 18.29 16.64
C VAL A 285 -9.15 18.92 17.98
N GLY A 286 -8.61 18.15 18.92
CA GLY A 286 -8.11 18.68 20.20
C GLY A 286 -9.19 19.07 21.21
N LEU A 287 -10.45 18.78 20.95
CA LEU A 287 -11.59 19.08 21.82
C LEU A 287 -11.74 18.09 22.99
N LYS A 288 -10.61 17.73 23.63
CA LYS A 288 -10.57 16.79 24.77
C LYS A 288 -11.49 17.22 25.93
N LYS A 289 -11.76 18.51 26.12
CA LYS A 289 -12.65 19.03 27.18
C LYS A 289 -14.11 18.68 26.97
N LEU A 290 -14.57 18.61 25.72
CA LEU A 290 -15.96 18.23 25.40
C LEU A 290 -16.22 16.72 25.57
N LEU A 291 -15.17 15.89 25.48
CA LEU A 291 -15.30 14.43 25.63
C LEU A 291 -15.67 13.99 27.06
N ARG A 292 -15.38 14.79 28.10
CA ARG A 292 -15.73 14.45 29.49
C ARG A 292 -17.23 14.53 29.78
N ASN A 293 -18.00 15.25 28.95
CA ASN A 293 -19.44 15.45 29.11
C ASN A 293 -20.28 14.47 28.26
N PHE A 294 -19.66 13.57 27.48
CA PHE A 294 -20.32 12.55 26.64
C PHE A 294 -20.01 11.11 27.10
N VAL A 295 -19.65 10.94 28.37
CA VAL A 295 -19.52 9.61 28.97
C VAL A 295 -20.89 9.24 29.55
N ILE A 296 -21.61 8.43 28.80
CA ILE A 296 -22.61 7.49 29.32
C ILE A 296 -22.08 6.08 29.01
#